data_078a0a36f71f20add314c5d74a0ac0f9
#
_entry.id   078a0a36f71f20add314c5d74a0ac0f9
#
_cell.length_a   1.000
_cell.length_b   1.000
_cell.length_c   1.000
_cell.angle_alpha   90.00
_cell.angle_beta   90.00
_cell.angle_gamma   90.00
#
_symmetry.space_group_name_H-M   'P 1'
#
loop_
_entity.id
_entity.type
_entity.pdbx_description
1 polymer ?
#
loop_
_entity_poly.entity_id
_entity_poly.type
_entity_poly.pdbx_seq_one_letter_code
_entity_poly.pdbx_strand_id
1 'polypeptide(L)'
;MPRSTLVSIATTICLIAASAEGARRPRATSTLRMSATAYCESGKTRSGERARRGIVAADPRVLPIGSRIRILEPKRYAGVYRVIDVGRGIKGRELDIFMPSCKHARTFGRRQVSVRVLPRDAE
;
A
#
# COMPACT_ATOMS: atom_id res chain seq x y z
N MET A 1 -33.06 -53.11 52.07
CA MET A 1 -31.82 -52.85 51.30
C MET A 1 -32.03 -51.74 50.35
N PRO A 2 -31.64 -50.53 50.68
CA PRO A 2 -31.76 -49.46 49.69
C PRO A 2 -30.64 -49.60 48.65
N ARG A 3 -31.03 -49.67 47.41
CA ARG A 3 -30.12 -49.63 46.28
C ARG A 3 -29.74 -48.17 46.01
N SER A 4 -28.49 -47.88 46.25
CA SER A 4 -27.92 -46.58 45.89
C SER A 4 -27.77 -46.50 44.38
N THR A 5 -28.57 -45.65 43.75
CA THR A 5 -28.38 -45.26 42.36
C THR A 5 -27.34 -44.17 42.29
N LEU A 6 -26.17 -44.52 41.78
CA LEU A 6 -25.15 -43.56 41.43
C LEU A 6 -25.60 -42.75 40.17
N VAL A 7 -25.95 -41.53 40.40
CA VAL A 7 -26.20 -40.59 39.29
C VAL A 7 -24.85 -40.08 38.83
N SER A 8 -24.45 -40.55 37.67
CA SER A 8 -23.25 -40.06 36.99
C SER A 8 -23.58 -38.75 36.36
N ILE A 9 -23.08 -37.66 36.93
CA ILE A 9 -23.16 -36.35 36.34
C ILE A 9 -22.04 -36.26 35.30
N ALA A 10 -22.43 -36.42 34.06
CA ALA A 10 -21.51 -36.13 32.94
C ALA A 10 -21.35 -34.62 32.83
N THR A 11 -20.24 -34.13 33.33
CA THR A 11 -19.86 -32.72 33.14
C THR A 11 -19.42 -32.54 31.70
N THR A 12 -20.31 -32.06 30.87
CA THR A 12 -19.96 -31.66 29.51
C THR A 12 -19.12 -30.40 29.61
N ILE A 13 -17.81 -30.56 29.49
CA ILE A 13 -16.89 -29.44 29.33
C ILE A 13 -17.09 -28.93 27.93
N CYS A 14 -17.82 -27.82 27.83
CA CYS A 14 -17.93 -27.07 26.60
C CYS A 14 -16.59 -26.38 26.39
N LEU A 15 -15.71 -26.97 25.60
CA LEU A 15 -14.52 -26.29 25.08
C LEU A 15 -15.00 -25.22 24.14
N ILE A 16 -15.12 -24.02 24.65
CA ILE A 16 -15.21 -22.84 23.80
C ILE A 16 -13.82 -22.67 23.16
N ALA A 17 -13.68 -23.17 21.94
CA ALA A 17 -12.55 -22.83 21.14
C ALA A 17 -12.64 -21.33 20.93
N ALA A 18 -11.88 -20.57 21.72
CA ALA A 18 -11.64 -19.17 21.41
C ALA A 18 -10.98 -19.15 20.05
N SER A 19 -11.74 -18.80 19.03
CA SER A 19 -11.18 -18.44 17.75
C SER A 19 -10.24 -17.29 18.03
N ALA A 20 -8.96 -17.58 18.17
CA ALA A 20 -7.97 -16.55 18.10
C ALA A 20 -8.14 -15.98 16.70
N GLU A 21 -8.90 -14.89 16.57
CA GLU A 21 -8.79 -14.00 15.44
C GLU A 21 -7.38 -13.48 15.48
N GLY A 22 -6.49 -14.31 14.93
CA GLY A 22 -5.11 -13.98 14.81
C GLY A 22 -5.02 -12.66 14.11
N ALA A 23 -4.18 -11.77 14.65
CA ALA A 23 -3.77 -10.57 13.95
C ALA A 23 -3.73 -10.87 12.46
N ARG A 24 -4.51 -10.14 11.65
CA ARG A 24 -4.48 -10.27 10.20
C ARG A 24 -3.02 -10.24 9.80
N ARG A 25 -2.50 -11.37 9.33
CA ARG A 25 -1.21 -11.38 8.66
C ARG A 25 -1.27 -10.23 7.66
N PRO A 26 -0.26 -9.35 7.62
CA PRO A 26 -0.21 -8.35 6.57
C PRO A 26 -0.50 -9.12 5.29
N ARG A 27 -1.59 -8.82 4.63
CA ARG A 27 -1.86 -9.37 3.31
C ARG A 27 -0.59 -9.12 2.54
N ALA A 28 0.00 -10.18 2.01
CA ALA A 28 1.06 -10.04 1.04
C ALA A 28 0.57 -8.96 0.09
N THR A 29 1.20 -7.79 0.16
CA THR A 29 0.71 -6.60 -0.51
C THR A 29 0.68 -6.91 -1.99
N SER A 30 -0.52 -7.00 -2.55
CA SER A 30 -0.71 -7.37 -3.94
C SER A 30 0.02 -6.36 -4.82
N THR A 31 0.69 -6.87 -5.84
CA THR A 31 1.31 -6.03 -6.86
C THR A 31 0.24 -5.42 -7.74
N LEU A 32 0.26 -4.10 -7.89
CA LEU A 32 -0.62 -3.35 -8.77
C LEU A 32 0.13 -2.98 -10.04
N ARG A 33 -0.50 -3.15 -11.18
CA ARG A 33 -0.02 -2.55 -12.43
C ARG A 33 -0.62 -1.16 -12.55
N MET A 34 0.24 -0.17 -12.77
CA MET A 34 -0.15 1.23 -12.88
C MET A 34 0.49 1.85 -14.12
N SER A 35 -0.19 2.81 -14.70
CA SER A 35 0.36 3.64 -15.76
C SER A 35 1.09 4.81 -15.13
N ALA A 36 2.36 4.99 -15.45
CA ALA A 36 3.19 6.05 -14.89
C ALA A 36 3.63 7.05 -15.96
N THR A 37 3.59 8.31 -15.59
CA THR A 37 4.21 9.44 -16.30
C THR A 37 5.24 10.08 -15.37
N ALA A 38 5.94 11.09 -15.84
CA ALA A 38 6.89 11.84 -15.02
C ALA A 38 6.70 13.33 -15.18
N TYR A 39 6.96 14.09 -14.13
CA TYR A 39 6.92 15.52 -14.14
C TYR A 39 8.17 16.13 -13.49
N CYS A 40 8.51 17.35 -13.87
CA CYS A 40 9.71 18.03 -13.39
C CYS A 40 9.42 19.38 -12.71
N GLU A 41 8.17 19.74 -12.56
CA GLU A 41 7.79 21.00 -11.93
C GLU A 41 8.12 20.97 -10.44
N SER A 42 8.98 21.89 -10.03
CA SER A 42 9.34 22.07 -8.63
C SER A 42 8.32 22.96 -7.92
N GLY A 43 8.17 22.79 -6.63
CA GLY A 43 7.27 23.60 -5.82
C GLY A 43 6.66 22.81 -4.67
N LYS A 44 5.65 23.41 -4.05
CA LYS A 44 4.90 22.74 -2.99
C LYS A 44 3.89 21.77 -3.59
N THR A 45 3.89 20.56 -3.06
CA THR A 45 2.92 19.52 -3.38
C THR A 45 1.64 19.69 -2.56
N ARG A 46 0.63 18.86 -2.80
CA ARG A 46 -0.62 18.89 -2.07
C ARG A 46 -0.45 18.65 -0.56
N SER A 47 0.55 17.87 -0.16
CA SER A 47 0.88 17.67 1.26
C SER A 47 1.53 18.89 1.94
N GLY A 48 1.93 19.89 1.17
CA GLY A 48 2.71 21.04 1.62
C GLY A 48 4.22 20.82 1.60
N GLU A 49 4.67 19.60 1.35
CA GLU A 49 6.09 19.30 1.16
C GLU A 49 6.56 19.72 -0.23
N ARG A 50 7.84 20.07 -0.34
CA ARG A 50 8.43 20.38 -1.66
C ARG A 50 8.62 19.11 -2.48
N ALA A 51 8.40 19.23 -3.78
CA ALA A 51 8.73 18.17 -4.72
C ALA A 51 10.23 17.85 -4.69
N ARG A 52 10.56 16.59 -4.59
CA ARG A 52 11.93 16.07 -4.55
C ARG A 52 11.97 14.63 -5.09
N ARG A 53 13.17 14.11 -5.32
CA ARG A 53 13.33 12.70 -5.70
C ARG A 53 12.64 11.79 -4.70
N GLY A 54 12.04 10.71 -5.20
CA GLY A 54 11.37 9.72 -4.35
C GLY A 54 9.94 10.05 -4.00
N ILE A 55 9.33 11.04 -4.70
CA ILE A 55 7.92 11.35 -4.54
C ILE A 55 7.12 11.09 -5.81
N VAL A 56 5.85 10.81 -5.63
CA VAL A 56 4.88 10.65 -6.71
C VAL A 56 3.59 11.40 -6.40
N ALA A 57 2.91 11.81 -7.45
CA ALA A 57 1.50 12.19 -7.40
C ALA A 57 0.64 10.99 -7.77
N ALA A 58 -0.51 10.84 -7.15
CA ALA A 58 -1.45 9.75 -7.38
C ALA A 58 -2.89 10.18 -7.15
N ASP A 59 -3.83 9.35 -7.59
CA ASP A 59 -5.23 9.49 -7.20
C ASP A 59 -5.38 9.06 -5.72
N PRO A 60 -5.80 9.97 -4.82
CA PRO A 60 -5.88 9.67 -3.40
C PRO A 60 -6.94 8.60 -3.06
N ARG A 61 -7.85 8.30 -3.97
CA ARG A 61 -8.81 7.20 -3.82
C ARG A 61 -8.16 5.83 -4.01
N VAL A 62 -7.03 5.76 -4.72
CA VAL A 62 -6.26 4.54 -4.97
C VAL A 62 -5.06 4.45 -4.02
N LEU A 63 -4.30 5.53 -3.93
CA LEU A 63 -3.13 5.67 -3.09
C LEU A 63 -3.24 6.97 -2.28
N PRO A 64 -3.72 6.91 -1.03
CA PRO A 64 -3.86 8.11 -0.20
C PRO A 64 -2.54 8.84 -0.01
N ILE A 65 -2.60 10.17 0.15
CA ILE A 65 -1.43 10.98 0.51
C ILE A 65 -0.83 10.43 1.80
N GLY A 66 0.50 10.28 1.81
CA GLY A 66 1.24 9.67 2.89
C GLY A 66 1.53 8.18 2.67
N SER A 67 0.93 7.55 1.68
CA SER A 67 1.24 6.16 1.31
C SER A 67 2.70 6.03 0.88
N ARG A 68 3.31 4.90 1.24
CA ARG A 68 4.62 4.50 0.73
C ARG A 68 4.43 3.36 -0.23
N ILE A 69 5.09 3.44 -1.34
CA ILE A 69 5.03 2.42 -2.39
C ILE A 69 6.44 2.00 -2.79
N ARG A 70 6.54 0.78 -3.29
CA ARG A 70 7.76 0.32 -3.95
C ARG A 70 7.44 0.08 -5.41
N ILE A 71 8.18 0.73 -6.30
CA ILE A 71 8.18 0.38 -7.72
C ILE A 71 9.11 -0.83 -7.88
N LEU A 72 8.61 -1.91 -8.44
CA LEU A 72 9.35 -3.16 -8.67
C LEU A 72 9.91 -3.24 -10.08
N GLU A 73 9.13 -2.82 -11.05
CA GLU A 73 9.47 -2.84 -12.48
C GLU A 73 8.99 -1.55 -13.15
N PRO A 74 9.73 -1.04 -14.13
CA PRO A 74 11.04 -1.50 -14.60
C PRO A 74 12.17 -1.24 -13.58
N LYS A 75 13.17 -2.11 -13.56
CA LYS A 75 14.29 -2.07 -12.57
C LYS A 75 15.00 -0.72 -12.48
N ARG A 76 15.12 -0.02 -13.60
CA ARG A 76 15.76 1.30 -13.65
C ARG A 76 15.11 2.32 -12.70
N TYR A 77 13.82 2.18 -12.45
CA TYR A 77 13.04 3.08 -11.60
C TYR A 77 12.62 2.44 -10.29
N ALA A 78 13.12 1.22 -10.02
CA ALA A 78 12.81 0.50 -8.79
C ALA A 78 13.26 1.27 -7.56
N GLY A 79 12.46 1.22 -6.53
CA GLY A 79 12.75 1.88 -5.26
C GLY A 79 11.50 2.27 -4.50
N VAL A 80 11.70 2.90 -3.35
CA VAL A 80 10.62 3.37 -2.49
C VAL A 80 10.28 4.82 -2.82
N TYR A 81 9.00 5.08 -2.98
CA TYR A 81 8.45 6.40 -3.26
C TYR A 81 7.35 6.73 -2.25
N ARG A 82 7.17 8.01 -1.97
CA ARG A 82 6.08 8.51 -1.12
C ARG A 82 5.05 9.24 -1.98
N VAL A 83 3.79 8.97 -1.70
CA VAL A 83 2.68 9.70 -2.31
C VAL A 83 2.47 10.98 -1.49
N ILE A 84 2.89 12.12 -2.02
CA ILE A 84 2.76 13.42 -1.34
C ILE A 84 2.03 14.46 -2.18
N ASP A 85 1.56 14.09 -3.36
CA ASP A 85 0.89 15.00 -4.26
C ASP A 85 -0.30 14.36 -4.95
N VAL A 86 -1.16 15.21 -5.48
CA VAL A 86 -2.27 14.84 -6.35
C VAL A 86 -2.15 15.62 -7.65
N GLY A 87 -2.43 14.98 -8.78
CA GLY A 87 -2.47 15.62 -10.07
C GLY A 87 -3.89 15.71 -10.60
N ARG A 88 -4.25 16.84 -11.25
CA ARG A 88 -5.60 17.03 -11.82
C ARG A 88 -5.99 15.95 -12.82
N GLY A 89 -5.03 15.48 -13.61
CA GLY A 89 -5.22 14.43 -14.60
C GLY A 89 -4.85 13.03 -14.12
N ILE A 90 -4.43 12.88 -12.87
CA ILE A 90 -3.99 11.58 -12.34
C ILE A 90 -5.17 10.89 -11.67
N LYS A 91 -5.76 9.94 -12.38
CA LYS A 91 -6.97 9.21 -11.97
C LYS A 91 -6.77 7.71 -12.00
N GLY A 92 -7.37 7.02 -11.02
CA GLY A 92 -7.33 5.58 -10.95
C GLY A 92 -5.91 5.04 -10.77
N ARG A 93 -5.53 4.04 -11.54
CA ARG A 93 -4.20 3.40 -11.48
C ARG A 93 -3.15 4.15 -12.29
N GLU A 94 -3.02 5.42 -12.02
CA GLU A 94 -2.01 6.29 -12.63
C GLU A 94 -1.09 6.85 -11.56
N LEU A 95 0.18 7.00 -11.92
CA LEU A 95 1.21 7.67 -11.13
C LEU A 95 1.87 8.77 -11.96
N ASP A 96 2.28 9.83 -11.29
CA ASP A 96 3.14 10.84 -11.89
C ASP A 96 4.40 10.98 -11.02
N ILE A 97 5.54 10.57 -11.56
CA ILE A 97 6.80 10.47 -10.82
C ILE A 97 7.57 11.77 -10.97
N PHE A 98 7.94 12.37 -9.85
CA PHE A 98 8.79 13.57 -9.90
C PHE A 98 10.22 13.20 -10.35
N MET A 99 10.69 13.91 -11.37
CA MET A 99 12.06 13.83 -11.88
C MET A 99 12.64 15.23 -11.99
N PRO A 100 13.73 15.56 -11.28
CA PRO A 100 14.30 16.91 -11.32
C PRO A 100 14.71 17.38 -12.72
N SER A 101 15.11 16.45 -13.58
CA SER A 101 15.46 16.75 -14.97
C SER A 101 14.21 16.68 -15.86
N CYS A 102 13.83 17.80 -16.44
CA CYS A 102 12.72 17.83 -17.40
C CYS A 102 13.02 17.01 -18.66
N LYS A 103 14.28 16.93 -19.06
CA LYS A 103 14.71 16.02 -20.15
C LYS A 103 14.42 14.57 -19.82
N HIS A 104 14.79 14.12 -18.63
CA HIS A 104 14.51 12.76 -18.17
C HIS A 104 13.01 12.49 -18.05
N ALA A 105 12.24 13.46 -17.53
CA ALA A 105 10.80 13.34 -17.43
C ALA A 105 10.14 13.16 -18.82
N ARG A 106 10.57 13.93 -19.81
CA ARG A 106 10.08 13.78 -21.19
C ARG A 106 10.47 12.43 -21.80
N THR A 107 11.70 11.99 -21.58
CA THR A 107 12.19 10.69 -22.08
C THR A 107 11.45 9.53 -21.42
N PHE A 108 11.06 9.69 -20.16
CA PHE A 108 10.29 8.68 -19.45
C PHE A 108 8.95 8.38 -20.17
N GLY A 109 8.25 9.41 -20.63
CA GLY A 109 6.97 9.28 -21.32
C GLY A 109 5.91 8.62 -20.45
N ARG A 110 5.17 7.69 -21.03
CA ARG A 110 4.15 6.88 -20.32
C ARG A 110 4.55 5.43 -20.34
N ARG A 111 4.58 4.80 -19.17
CA ARG A 111 5.00 3.39 -19.00
C ARG A 111 4.12 2.65 -18.03
N GLN A 112 4.04 1.35 -18.20
CA GLN A 112 3.49 0.47 -17.18
C GLN A 112 4.54 0.21 -16.11
N VAL A 113 4.14 0.31 -14.86
CA VAL A 113 4.99 0.02 -13.70
C VAL A 113 4.28 -0.99 -12.79
N SER A 114 5.07 -1.80 -12.11
CA SER A 114 4.57 -2.71 -11.08
C SER A 114 4.83 -2.09 -9.72
N VAL A 115 3.78 -1.93 -8.94
CA VAL A 115 3.80 -1.18 -7.67
C VAL A 115 3.31 -2.07 -6.54
N ARG A 116 4.00 -2.01 -5.42
CA ARG A 116 3.57 -2.63 -4.17
C ARG A 116 3.36 -1.54 -3.12
N VAL A 117 2.19 -1.51 -2.50
CA VAL A 117 1.93 -0.62 -1.37
C VAL A 117 2.63 -1.18 -0.14
N LEU A 118 3.41 -0.35 0.53
CA LEU A 118 4.13 -0.75 1.73
C LEU A 118 3.26 -0.53 2.98
N PRO A 119 3.40 -1.38 4.01
CA PRO A 119 2.77 -1.14 5.31
C PRO A 119 3.22 0.21 5.88
N ARG A 120 2.34 0.85 6.65
CA ARG A 120 2.66 2.16 7.28
C ARG A 120 3.84 2.06 8.25
N ASP A 121 4.00 0.91 8.89
CA ASP A 121 5.00 0.68 9.93
C ASP A 121 6.28 0.03 9.40
N ALA A 122 6.44 -0.11 8.10
CA ALA A 122 7.64 -0.63 7.47
C ALA A 122 8.61 0.52 7.19
N GLU A 123 9.33 0.92 8.21
CA GLU A 123 10.51 1.79 8.06
C GLU A 123 11.77 0.96 7.83
#